data_7a42a16a59a819ff266cc128e9a2c2cd
#
_entry.id   7a42a16a59a819ff266cc128e9a2c2cd
#
_cell.length_a   1.000
_cell.length_b   1.000
_cell.length_c   1.000
_cell.angle_alpha   90.00
_cell.angle_beta   90.00
_cell.angle_gamma   90.00
#
_symmetry.space_group_name_H-M   'P 1'
#
loop_
_entity.id
_entity.type
_entity.pdbx_description
1 polymer ?
#
loop_
_entity_poly.entity_id
_entity_poly.type
_entity_poly.pdbx_seq_one_letter_code
_entity_poly.pdbx_strand_id
1 'polypeptide(L)'
;MSSEKNYLNENYKSFFEDSLSVTDPELHKAISDELKRQQQHIELIASENIVSQAVLEAQGSVLTNKYAEGYPGKRYYNGCEHVDVAENLAIERLKKLFDCKFANAQPHSGAQANGAVFLALLNPGDTFMGMSLNSGGHITHGLKISMSGKWFNPIGYDVDKESELIDYDNVEKLALEHKPKLIICGGSAYSRVIDFKRFREIADKVGAYLMVDMAHFSGLVAGKGYPNPCEHAHVVTSTTHKVFRSARGGIILTNYEDLAKKFNTAVFPGYQGGPLMHVIAGKAAGFLEALRPDFKDYIKSVLANAKILSETLKNNGFKIYSGGTDTHLMLVDLRPFNVKGNTAAESLSNANITCNKNGIPFDSEKPMITSGIRLGTQAATTRGFGLKEFEKVGELITKVVKGLSENPEDNSKIEEEVRNEVIDLTSNFPIYKNLK
;
A
#
# COMPACT_ATOMS: atom_id res chain seq x y z
N MET A 1 61.75 -13.34 9.57
CA MET A 1 60.29 -13.51 9.41
C MET A 1 59.69 -12.11 9.31
N SER A 2 59.43 -11.64 8.11
CA SER A 2 58.76 -10.35 7.91
C SER A 2 57.32 -10.52 8.43
N SER A 3 56.93 -9.72 9.37
CA SER A 3 55.55 -9.57 9.74
C SER A 3 54.82 -9.11 8.47
N GLU A 4 54.14 -10.00 7.78
CA GLU A 4 53.07 -9.56 6.87
C GLU A 4 52.13 -8.74 7.69
N LYS A 5 52.26 -7.41 7.57
CA LYS A 5 51.22 -6.48 8.08
C LYS A 5 49.92 -6.97 7.46
N ASN A 6 49.02 -7.37 8.33
CA ASN A 6 47.71 -7.84 7.93
C ASN A 6 47.00 -6.66 7.25
N TYR A 7 47.21 -6.54 5.93
CA TYR A 7 46.74 -5.44 5.09
C TYR A 7 45.22 -5.16 5.27
N LEU A 8 44.51 -6.15 5.79
CA LEU A 8 43.11 -6.07 6.11
C LEU A 8 42.82 -5.22 7.37
N ASN A 9 43.68 -5.20 8.40
CA ASN A 9 43.32 -4.63 9.69
C ASN A 9 43.32 -3.09 9.78
N GLU A 10 44.12 -2.39 9.01
CA GLU A 10 44.15 -0.91 9.07
C GLU A 10 43.12 -0.27 8.10
N ASN A 11 42.88 -0.91 6.94
CA ASN A 11 41.91 -0.41 5.96
C ASN A 11 40.46 -0.87 6.20
N TYR A 12 40.25 -1.91 7.03
CA TYR A 12 38.90 -2.41 7.32
C TYR A 12 38.27 -1.80 8.58
N LYS A 13 39.01 -1.03 9.36
CA LYS A 13 38.45 -0.36 10.54
C LYS A 13 37.35 0.63 10.12
N SER A 14 37.64 1.46 9.13
CA SER A 14 36.66 2.41 8.56
C SER A 14 35.45 1.72 7.92
N PHE A 15 35.65 0.57 7.29
CA PHE A 15 34.55 -0.22 6.71
C PHE A 15 33.46 -0.61 7.71
N PHE A 16 33.83 -0.91 8.95
CA PHE A 16 32.89 -1.29 10.01
C PHE A 16 32.44 -0.14 10.91
N GLU A 17 33.17 0.95 10.94
CA GLU A 17 32.98 2.04 11.91
C GLU A 17 32.44 3.33 11.28
N ASP A 18 32.73 3.58 9.99
CA ASP A 18 32.31 4.80 9.31
C ASP A 18 30.79 4.79 9.08
N SER A 19 30.17 5.89 9.46
CA SER A 19 28.75 6.13 9.18
C SER A 19 28.52 6.48 7.70
N LEU A 20 27.26 6.41 7.27
CA LEU A 20 26.88 6.82 5.92
C LEU A 20 27.30 8.25 5.58
N SER A 21 27.25 9.17 6.57
CA SER A 21 27.65 10.56 6.37
C SER A 21 29.13 10.73 6.05
N VAL A 22 29.98 9.75 6.43
CA VAL A 22 31.42 9.72 6.12
C VAL A 22 31.66 8.98 4.82
N THR A 23 31.00 7.81 4.65
CA THR A 23 31.24 6.93 3.50
C THR A 23 30.61 7.46 2.22
N ASP A 24 29.40 8.03 2.30
CA ASP A 24 28.66 8.59 1.16
C ASP A 24 27.85 9.82 1.60
N PRO A 25 28.52 10.99 1.66
CA PRO A 25 27.87 12.24 2.07
C PRO A 25 26.72 12.68 1.16
N GLU A 26 26.78 12.35 -0.15
CA GLU A 26 25.75 12.69 -1.12
C GLU A 26 24.45 11.91 -0.86
N LEU A 27 24.56 10.59 -0.66
CA LEU A 27 23.42 9.78 -0.29
C LEU A 27 22.87 10.14 1.10
N HIS A 28 23.73 10.40 2.07
CA HIS A 28 23.33 10.88 3.39
C HIS A 28 22.52 12.17 3.30
N LYS A 29 22.98 13.12 2.45
CA LYS A 29 22.25 14.37 2.21
C LYS A 29 20.86 14.10 1.60
N ALA A 30 20.76 13.23 0.60
CA ALA A 30 19.48 12.90 -0.02
C ALA A 30 18.48 12.32 0.99
N ILE A 31 18.94 11.44 1.91
CA ILE A 31 18.11 10.87 2.98
C ILE A 31 17.68 11.97 3.97
N SER A 32 18.58 12.87 4.31
CA SER A 32 18.29 13.99 5.22
C SER A 32 17.28 14.97 4.62
N ASP A 33 17.42 15.26 3.32
CA ASP A 33 16.48 16.12 2.60
C ASP A 33 15.09 15.47 2.51
N GLU A 34 15.00 14.14 2.29
CA GLU A 34 13.73 13.42 2.32
C GLU A 34 13.10 13.40 3.73
N LEU A 35 13.91 13.24 4.79
CA LEU A 35 13.40 13.37 6.16
C LEU A 35 12.79 14.76 6.40
N LYS A 36 13.47 15.82 5.96
CA LYS A 36 12.97 17.18 6.04
C LYS A 36 11.67 17.37 5.25
N ARG A 37 11.60 16.81 4.04
CA ARG A 37 10.36 16.82 3.23
C ARG A 37 9.22 16.17 4.00
N GLN A 38 9.40 14.95 4.54
CA GLN A 38 8.38 14.24 5.30
C GLN A 38 7.95 15.02 6.56
N GLN A 39 8.87 15.74 7.21
CA GLN A 39 8.55 16.58 8.37
C GLN A 39 7.69 17.80 8.02
N GLN A 40 7.89 18.39 6.84
CA GLN A 40 7.28 19.65 6.42
C GLN A 40 6.07 19.49 5.49
N HIS A 41 5.80 18.29 4.96
CA HIS A 41 4.68 18.03 4.07
C HIS A 41 3.54 17.29 4.78
N ILE A 42 2.33 17.50 4.31
CA ILE A 42 1.18 16.66 4.63
C ILE A 42 1.10 15.55 3.59
N GLU A 43 1.35 14.31 4.02
CA GLU A 43 1.33 13.15 3.14
C GLU A 43 -0.08 12.58 3.01
N LEU A 44 -0.65 12.67 1.80
CA LEU A 44 -1.98 12.17 1.47
C LEU A 44 -1.95 11.10 0.36
N ILE A 45 -0.77 10.58 -0.03
CA ILE A 45 -0.71 9.43 -0.92
C ILE A 45 -1.28 8.21 -0.19
N ALA A 46 -2.38 7.65 -0.72
CA ALA A 46 -3.12 6.56 -0.07
C ALA A 46 -2.34 5.25 0.08
N SER A 47 -1.18 5.13 -0.57
CA SER A 47 -0.29 3.96 -0.50
C SER A 47 0.96 4.17 0.36
N GLU A 48 1.08 5.30 1.06
CA GLU A 48 2.21 5.62 1.92
C GLU A 48 1.82 5.71 3.40
N ASN A 49 2.78 5.49 4.29
CA ASN A 49 2.61 5.66 5.72
C ASN A 49 3.97 5.92 6.38
N ILE A 50 3.95 6.32 7.63
CA ILE A 50 5.13 6.57 8.46
C ILE A 50 5.30 5.38 9.40
N VAL A 51 6.42 4.67 9.28
CA VAL A 51 6.73 3.51 10.14
C VAL A 51 7.33 3.97 11.48
N SER A 52 7.32 3.08 12.47
CA SER A 52 8.00 3.34 13.75
C SER A 52 9.52 3.26 13.64
N GLN A 53 10.22 3.82 14.62
CA GLN A 53 11.67 3.67 14.76
C GLN A 53 12.06 2.17 14.86
N ALA A 54 11.28 1.35 15.58
CA ALA A 54 11.52 -0.09 15.70
C ALA A 54 11.51 -0.81 14.36
N VAL A 55 10.63 -0.41 13.44
CA VAL A 55 10.61 -0.95 12.07
C VAL A 55 11.86 -0.51 11.29
N LEU A 56 12.30 0.74 11.43
CA LEU A 56 13.54 1.23 10.79
C LEU A 56 14.76 0.51 11.32
N GLU A 57 14.87 0.32 12.64
CA GLU A 57 15.97 -0.40 13.28
C GLU A 57 16.04 -1.86 12.84
N ALA A 58 14.90 -2.54 12.75
CA ALA A 58 14.85 -3.92 12.27
C ALA A 58 15.31 -4.04 10.81
N GLN A 59 14.94 -3.10 9.95
CA GLN A 59 15.36 -3.08 8.54
C GLN A 59 16.85 -2.75 8.39
N GLY A 60 17.41 -1.89 9.22
CA GLY A 60 18.85 -1.55 9.24
C GLY A 60 19.72 -2.55 10.01
N SER A 61 19.21 -3.72 10.37
CA SER A 61 19.92 -4.70 11.19
C SER A 61 20.86 -5.61 10.39
N VAL A 62 21.74 -6.31 11.12
CA VAL A 62 22.68 -7.30 10.56
C VAL A 62 21.99 -8.50 9.89
N LEU A 63 20.68 -8.64 10.01
CA LEU A 63 19.93 -9.69 9.33
C LEU A 63 20.01 -9.56 7.80
N THR A 64 20.39 -8.39 7.27
CA THR A 64 20.66 -8.18 5.85
C THR A 64 21.79 -9.07 5.34
N ASN A 65 22.73 -9.50 6.19
CA ASN A 65 23.87 -10.32 5.81
C ASN A 65 23.52 -11.80 5.62
N LYS A 66 22.33 -12.25 6.10
CA LYS A 66 21.99 -13.67 6.16
C LYS A 66 21.21 -14.15 4.94
N TYR A 67 21.76 -15.14 4.25
CA TYR A 67 21.09 -15.88 3.17
C TYR A 67 20.26 -17.03 3.76
N ALA A 68 18.95 -17.07 3.52
CA ALA A 68 18.03 -17.98 4.21
C ALA A 68 16.98 -18.62 3.27
N GLU A 69 17.43 -19.15 2.10
CA GLU A 69 16.54 -19.89 1.19
C GLU A 69 15.84 -21.06 1.88
N GLY A 70 14.60 -21.30 1.51
CA GLY A 70 13.70 -22.23 2.17
C GLY A 70 12.79 -21.53 3.19
N TYR A 71 12.35 -22.27 4.20
CA TYR A 71 11.40 -21.82 5.23
C TYR A 71 11.91 -22.17 6.63
N PRO A 72 11.40 -21.57 7.71
CA PRO A 72 11.82 -21.88 9.06
C PRO A 72 11.87 -23.37 9.35
N GLY A 73 12.99 -23.85 9.89
CA GLY A 73 13.26 -25.27 10.15
C GLY A 73 13.54 -26.14 8.91
N LYS A 74 13.48 -25.56 7.71
CA LYS A 74 13.72 -26.25 6.41
C LYS A 74 14.53 -25.36 5.47
N ARG A 75 15.66 -24.86 5.94
CA ARG A 75 16.55 -23.99 5.17
C ARG A 75 17.56 -24.81 4.36
N TYR A 76 17.98 -24.24 3.24
CA TYR A 76 19.07 -24.80 2.42
C TYR A 76 20.45 -24.48 2.98
N TYR A 77 20.56 -23.50 3.89
CA TYR A 77 21.80 -23.02 4.49
C TYR A 77 21.77 -23.15 6.01
N ASN A 78 22.94 -23.37 6.62
CA ASN A 78 23.11 -23.40 8.07
C ASN A 78 23.15 -21.97 8.66
N GLY A 79 23.10 -21.86 10.00
CA GLY A 79 23.16 -20.58 10.72
C GLY A 79 21.88 -19.75 10.59
N CYS A 80 20.71 -20.41 10.45
CA CYS A 80 19.42 -19.74 10.26
C CYS A 80 18.55 -19.72 11.53
N GLU A 81 19.06 -20.21 12.65
CA GLU A 81 18.31 -20.33 13.91
C GLU A 81 17.70 -19.00 14.39
N HIS A 82 18.40 -17.88 14.22
CA HIS A 82 17.92 -16.56 14.63
C HIS A 82 16.97 -15.92 13.60
N VAL A 83 17.23 -16.09 12.31
CA VAL A 83 16.33 -15.59 11.26
C VAL A 83 15.03 -16.39 11.21
N ASP A 84 15.07 -17.67 11.60
CA ASP A 84 13.87 -18.49 11.77
C ASP A 84 12.95 -17.93 12.86
N VAL A 85 13.51 -17.43 13.95
CA VAL A 85 12.73 -16.74 14.98
C VAL A 85 12.01 -15.50 14.40
N ALA A 86 12.73 -14.67 13.63
CA ALA A 86 12.15 -13.48 13.04
C ALA A 86 10.99 -13.81 12.07
N GLU A 87 11.18 -14.81 11.19
CA GLU A 87 10.15 -15.20 10.24
C GLU A 87 8.95 -15.90 10.92
N ASN A 88 9.20 -16.77 11.91
CA ASN A 88 8.13 -17.39 12.70
C ASN A 88 7.30 -16.34 13.43
N LEU A 89 7.93 -15.32 14.03
CA LEU A 89 7.21 -14.20 14.64
C LEU A 89 6.32 -13.46 13.64
N ALA A 90 6.82 -13.21 12.42
CA ALA A 90 6.01 -12.59 11.37
C ALA A 90 4.80 -13.46 11.01
N ILE A 91 5.01 -14.75 10.78
CA ILE A 91 3.96 -15.71 10.42
C ILE A 91 2.88 -15.80 11.52
N GLU A 92 3.28 -16.02 12.77
CA GLU A 92 2.33 -16.18 13.88
C GLU A 92 1.54 -14.89 14.17
N ARG A 93 2.17 -13.71 14.01
CA ARG A 93 1.50 -12.43 14.15
C ARG A 93 0.47 -12.20 13.04
N LEU A 94 0.78 -12.55 11.78
CA LEU A 94 -0.16 -12.50 10.67
C LEU A 94 -1.37 -13.41 10.91
N LYS A 95 -1.14 -14.65 11.34
CA LYS A 95 -2.23 -15.59 11.64
C LYS A 95 -3.18 -15.03 12.68
N LYS A 96 -2.66 -14.40 13.74
CA LYS A 96 -3.47 -13.76 14.79
C LYS A 96 -4.23 -12.52 14.29
N LEU A 97 -3.59 -11.67 13.48
CA LEU A 97 -4.19 -10.42 12.98
C LEU A 97 -5.39 -10.68 12.08
N PHE A 98 -5.26 -11.67 11.20
CA PHE A 98 -6.23 -11.94 10.13
C PHE A 98 -7.10 -13.18 10.39
N ASP A 99 -6.92 -13.85 11.54
CA ASP A 99 -7.63 -15.09 11.89
C ASP A 99 -7.53 -16.11 10.74
N CYS A 100 -6.32 -16.40 10.28
CA CYS A 100 -6.04 -17.33 9.21
C CYS A 100 -5.12 -18.46 9.68
N LYS A 101 -5.20 -19.63 9.02
CA LYS A 101 -4.44 -20.82 9.38
C LYS A 101 -3.00 -20.78 8.88
N PHE A 102 -2.76 -20.22 7.71
CA PHE A 102 -1.47 -20.23 7.03
C PHE A 102 -1.13 -18.83 6.52
N ALA A 103 0.13 -18.44 6.67
CA ALA A 103 0.67 -17.18 6.21
C ALA A 103 2.07 -17.36 5.63
N ASN A 104 2.40 -16.63 4.57
CA ASN A 104 3.73 -16.50 4.01
C ASN A 104 4.15 -15.03 4.04
N ALA A 105 5.26 -14.74 4.70
CA ALA A 105 5.80 -13.39 4.88
C ALA A 105 6.98 -13.06 3.93
N GLN A 106 7.35 -13.98 3.05
CA GLN A 106 8.54 -13.84 2.17
C GLN A 106 8.32 -12.97 0.92
N PRO A 107 7.12 -12.77 0.34
CA PRO A 107 7.01 -11.93 -0.85
C PRO A 107 7.66 -10.56 -0.67
N HIS A 108 8.52 -10.16 -1.62
CA HIS A 108 9.26 -8.90 -1.56
C HIS A 108 8.35 -7.69 -1.78
N SER A 109 7.22 -7.88 -2.44
CA SER A 109 6.20 -6.85 -2.68
C SER A 109 4.81 -7.48 -2.85
N GLY A 110 3.75 -6.64 -2.82
CA GLY A 110 2.40 -7.07 -3.16
C GLY A 110 2.29 -7.61 -4.59
N ALA A 111 2.99 -7.01 -5.54
CA ALA A 111 3.04 -7.49 -6.92
C ALA A 111 3.64 -8.91 -7.02
N GLN A 112 4.68 -9.21 -6.24
CA GLN A 112 5.28 -10.53 -6.19
C GLN A 112 4.40 -11.53 -5.42
N ALA A 113 3.68 -11.10 -4.40
CA ALA A 113 2.66 -11.93 -3.76
C ALA A 113 1.57 -12.35 -4.76
N ASN A 114 1.04 -11.39 -5.54
CA ASN A 114 0.08 -11.66 -6.60
C ASN A 114 0.67 -12.58 -7.68
N GLY A 115 1.91 -12.31 -8.13
CA GLY A 115 2.61 -13.14 -9.11
C GLY A 115 2.81 -14.59 -8.65
N ALA A 116 3.14 -14.80 -7.38
CA ALA A 116 3.25 -16.16 -6.81
C ALA A 116 1.89 -16.88 -6.76
N VAL A 117 0.80 -16.17 -6.47
CA VAL A 117 -0.55 -16.74 -6.53
C VAL A 117 -0.92 -17.13 -7.97
N PHE A 118 -0.62 -16.27 -8.96
CA PHE A 118 -0.83 -16.60 -10.36
C PHE A 118 -0.02 -17.85 -10.76
N LEU A 119 1.26 -17.90 -10.40
CA LEU A 119 2.12 -19.06 -10.70
C LEU A 119 1.59 -20.35 -10.05
N ALA A 120 1.01 -20.26 -8.87
CA ALA A 120 0.47 -21.42 -8.15
C ALA A 120 -0.85 -21.96 -8.72
N LEU A 121 -1.69 -21.09 -9.29
CA LEU A 121 -3.08 -21.41 -9.62
C LEU A 121 -3.40 -21.38 -11.12
N LEU A 122 -2.57 -20.73 -11.94
CA LEU A 122 -2.83 -20.51 -13.35
C LEU A 122 -1.69 -21.02 -14.23
N ASN A 123 -2.01 -21.42 -15.45
CA ASN A 123 -1.06 -21.63 -16.54
C ASN A 123 -1.06 -20.43 -17.48
N PRO A 124 0.03 -20.14 -18.21
CA PRO A 124 0.03 -19.11 -19.24
C PRO A 124 -1.16 -19.28 -20.23
N GLY A 125 -1.84 -18.16 -20.49
CA GLY A 125 -3.06 -18.15 -21.33
C GLY A 125 -4.36 -18.42 -20.59
N ASP A 126 -4.33 -18.84 -19.32
CA ASP A 126 -5.56 -19.01 -18.55
C ASP A 126 -6.29 -17.67 -18.34
N THR A 127 -7.61 -17.74 -18.32
CA THR A 127 -8.47 -16.57 -18.06
C THR A 127 -8.61 -16.33 -16.57
N PHE A 128 -8.42 -15.09 -16.18
CA PHE A 128 -8.78 -14.60 -14.85
C PHE A 128 -9.58 -13.29 -14.95
N MET A 129 -10.27 -12.93 -13.88
CA MET A 129 -11.08 -11.72 -13.82
C MET A 129 -10.63 -10.82 -12.66
N GLY A 130 -10.61 -9.50 -12.88
CA GLY A 130 -10.22 -8.51 -11.85
C GLY A 130 -10.83 -7.14 -12.13
N MET A 131 -10.86 -6.28 -11.13
CA MET A 131 -11.30 -4.89 -11.33
C MET A 131 -10.39 -4.19 -12.32
N SER A 132 -10.98 -3.52 -13.32
CA SER A 132 -10.20 -2.77 -14.31
C SER A 132 -9.43 -1.62 -13.67
N LEU A 133 -8.30 -1.23 -14.28
CA LEU A 133 -7.51 -0.09 -13.80
C LEU A 133 -8.35 1.20 -13.78
N ASN A 134 -9.21 1.37 -14.76
CA ASN A 134 -10.08 2.55 -14.89
C ASN A 134 -11.12 2.66 -13.76
N SER A 135 -11.51 1.54 -13.17
CA SER A 135 -12.43 1.47 -12.04
C SER A 135 -11.74 1.39 -10.67
N GLY A 136 -10.42 1.53 -10.65
CA GLY A 136 -9.62 1.53 -9.43
C GLY A 136 -8.89 0.23 -9.12
N GLY A 137 -8.81 -0.72 -10.06
CA GLY A 137 -8.00 -1.94 -9.92
C GLY A 137 -6.50 -1.65 -9.83
N HIS A 138 -5.72 -2.65 -9.46
CA HIS A 138 -4.26 -2.56 -9.42
C HIS A 138 -3.65 -2.99 -10.77
N ILE A 139 -2.44 -2.51 -11.08
CA ILE A 139 -1.72 -2.87 -12.31
C ILE A 139 -1.55 -4.39 -12.49
N THR A 140 -1.42 -5.14 -11.39
CA THR A 140 -1.33 -6.61 -11.41
C THR A 140 -2.68 -7.32 -11.59
N HIS A 141 -3.79 -6.59 -11.72
CA HIS A 141 -5.11 -7.14 -12.00
C HIS A 141 -5.42 -7.20 -13.50
N GLY A 142 -4.40 -7.22 -14.37
CA GLY A 142 -4.57 -7.46 -15.80
C GLY A 142 -4.16 -6.32 -16.72
N LEU A 143 -3.41 -5.32 -16.23
CA LEU A 143 -2.88 -4.28 -17.12
C LEU A 143 -1.99 -4.92 -18.19
N LYS A 144 -2.27 -4.65 -19.47
CA LYS A 144 -1.64 -5.30 -20.66
C LYS A 144 -0.11 -5.33 -20.64
N ILE A 145 0.53 -4.30 -20.08
CA ILE A 145 2.01 -4.23 -19.99
C ILE A 145 2.59 -4.94 -18.77
N SER A 146 1.76 -5.29 -17.78
CA SER A 146 2.20 -6.05 -16.60
C SER A 146 2.35 -7.54 -16.91
N MET A 147 3.01 -8.30 -16.03
CA MET A 147 3.14 -9.74 -16.13
C MET A 147 1.74 -10.41 -16.27
N SER A 148 0.77 -9.99 -15.45
CA SER A 148 -0.57 -10.57 -15.47
C SER A 148 -1.30 -10.36 -16.81
N GLY A 149 -1.11 -9.19 -17.45
CA GLY A 149 -1.69 -8.92 -18.76
C GLY A 149 -0.93 -9.53 -19.94
N LYS A 150 0.35 -9.89 -19.76
CA LYS A 150 1.18 -10.51 -20.81
C LYS A 150 1.08 -12.02 -20.84
N TRP A 151 0.96 -12.66 -19.68
CA TRP A 151 1.01 -14.12 -19.57
C TRP A 151 -0.37 -14.77 -19.52
N PHE A 152 -1.40 -14.02 -19.12
CA PHE A 152 -2.75 -14.53 -18.93
C PHE A 152 -3.76 -13.75 -19.76
N ASN A 153 -5.01 -14.23 -19.78
CA ASN A 153 -6.14 -13.56 -20.44
C ASN A 153 -7.01 -12.84 -19.40
N PRO A 154 -6.75 -11.54 -19.11
CA PRO A 154 -7.49 -10.79 -18.11
C PRO A 154 -8.85 -10.31 -18.65
N ILE A 155 -9.90 -10.52 -17.88
CA ILE A 155 -11.23 -9.94 -18.08
C ILE A 155 -11.43 -8.87 -17.00
N GLY A 156 -11.63 -7.62 -17.42
CA GLY A 156 -11.89 -6.51 -16.50
C GLY A 156 -13.37 -6.42 -16.15
N TYR A 157 -13.70 -6.22 -14.87
CA TYR A 157 -15.00 -5.71 -14.46
C TYR A 157 -14.89 -4.28 -13.98
N ASP A 158 -15.94 -3.51 -14.19
CA ASP A 158 -16.01 -2.10 -13.85
C ASP A 158 -17.04 -1.84 -12.75
N VAL A 159 -17.03 -0.61 -12.20
CA VAL A 159 -18.10 -0.10 -11.38
C VAL A 159 -19.28 0.30 -12.29
N ASP A 160 -20.48 0.32 -11.74
CA ASP A 160 -21.64 0.86 -12.42
C ASP A 160 -21.50 2.39 -12.56
N LYS A 161 -21.96 2.91 -13.69
CA LYS A 161 -21.77 4.32 -14.04
C LYS A 161 -22.63 5.29 -13.22
N GLU A 162 -23.81 4.84 -12.81
CA GLU A 162 -24.75 5.69 -12.07
C GLU A 162 -24.52 5.63 -10.57
N SER A 163 -24.41 4.43 -10.00
CA SER A 163 -24.17 4.22 -8.58
C SER A 163 -22.71 4.44 -8.18
N GLU A 164 -21.77 4.35 -9.14
CA GLU A 164 -20.32 4.41 -8.94
C GLU A 164 -19.80 3.29 -8.00
N LEU A 165 -20.56 2.21 -7.85
CA LEU A 165 -20.26 1.04 -7.02
C LEU A 165 -20.01 -0.21 -7.89
N ILE A 166 -19.41 -1.24 -7.27
CA ILE A 166 -19.25 -2.54 -7.93
C ILE A 166 -20.64 -3.11 -8.25
N ASP A 167 -20.88 -3.40 -9.53
CA ASP A 167 -22.06 -4.10 -9.99
C ASP A 167 -21.84 -5.60 -9.94
N TYR A 168 -22.28 -6.23 -8.83
CA TYR A 168 -22.08 -7.66 -8.60
C TYR A 168 -22.84 -8.54 -9.60
N ASP A 169 -23.96 -8.08 -10.16
CA ASP A 169 -24.72 -8.84 -11.15
C ASP A 169 -23.98 -8.83 -12.50
N ASN A 170 -23.36 -7.73 -12.86
CA ASN A 170 -22.48 -7.68 -14.02
C ASN A 170 -21.21 -8.51 -13.82
N VAL A 171 -20.63 -8.50 -12.61
CA VAL A 171 -19.48 -9.38 -12.24
C VAL A 171 -19.88 -10.86 -12.44
N GLU A 172 -21.06 -11.27 -11.95
CA GLU A 172 -21.56 -12.64 -12.11
C GLU A 172 -21.79 -12.99 -13.59
N LYS A 173 -22.41 -12.09 -14.36
CA LYS A 173 -22.61 -12.27 -15.80
C LYS A 173 -21.30 -12.50 -16.53
N LEU A 174 -20.28 -11.66 -16.30
CA LEU A 174 -18.95 -11.81 -16.89
C LEU A 174 -18.28 -13.13 -16.48
N ALA A 175 -18.41 -13.51 -15.20
CA ALA A 175 -17.87 -14.78 -14.72
C ALA A 175 -18.50 -16.00 -15.40
N LEU A 176 -19.81 -16.00 -15.59
CA LEU A 176 -20.53 -17.07 -16.31
C LEU A 176 -20.16 -17.14 -17.80
N GLU A 177 -19.97 -15.97 -18.43
CA GLU A 177 -19.59 -15.87 -19.84
C GLU A 177 -18.16 -16.35 -20.10
N HIS A 178 -17.19 -15.85 -19.30
CA HIS A 178 -15.77 -16.07 -19.55
C HIS A 178 -15.16 -17.24 -18.77
N LYS A 179 -15.86 -17.78 -17.77
CA LYS A 179 -15.43 -18.92 -16.92
C LYS A 179 -13.98 -18.82 -16.46
N PRO A 180 -13.61 -17.73 -15.77
CA PRO A 180 -12.24 -17.53 -15.30
C PRO A 180 -11.84 -18.61 -14.30
N LYS A 181 -10.56 -18.97 -14.23
CA LYS A 181 -10.01 -19.86 -13.21
C LYS A 181 -9.74 -19.14 -11.87
N LEU A 182 -9.59 -17.82 -11.92
CA LEU A 182 -9.34 -16.96 -10.76
C LEU A 182 -10.17 -15.68 -10.90
N ILE A 183 -10.84 -15.29 -9.82
CA ILE A 183 -11.48 -13.98 -9.68
C ILE A 183 -10.72 -13.21 -8.61
N ILE A 184 -10.30 -12.00 -8.94
CA ILE A 184 -9.60 -11.07 -8.02
C ILE A 184 -10.56 -9.97 -7.63
N CYS A 185 -10.78 -9.78 -6.34
CA CYS A 185 -11.42 -8.59 -5.82
C CYS A 185 -10.45 -7.78 -4.94
N GLY A 186 -10.69 -6.48 -4.85
CA GLY A 186 -9.78 -5.52 -4.25
C GLY A 186 -9.40 -4.43 -5.25
N GLY A 187 -8.93 -3.30 -4.75
CA GLY A 187 -8.61 -2.16 -5.61
C GLY A 187 -7.67 -1.16 -4.94
N SER A 188 -7.02 -0.36 -5.76
CA SER A 188 -6.10 0.71 -5.36
C SER A 188 -6.81 2.05 -5.17
N ALA A 189 -8.01 2.21 -5.71
CA ALA A 189 -8.74 3.46 -5.71
C ALA A 189 -10.26 3.29 -5.50
N TYR A 190 -10.70 2.14 -5.03
CA TYR A 190 -12.10 1.91 -4.65
C TYR A 190 -12.29 2.20 -3.17
N SER A 191 -13.19 3.13 -2.84
CA SER A 191 -13.33 3.69 -1.50
C SER A 191 -14.47 3.10 -0.65
N ARG A 192 -15.22 2.12 -1.19
CA ARG A 192 -16.37 1.52 -0.50
C ARG A 192 -16.10 0.11 -0.01
N VAL A 193 -16.97 -0.38 0.87
CA VAL A 193 -16.90 -1.77 1.34
C VAL A 193 -17.15 -2.73 0.18
N ILE A 194 -16.34 -3.79 0.12
CA ILE A 194 -16.49 -4.88 -0.84
C ILE A 194 -17.20 -6.05 -0.17
N ASP A 195 -18.22 -6.61 -0.81
CA ASP A 195 -18.91 -7.82 -0.36
C ASP A 195 -18.13 -9.07 -0.81
N PHE A 196 -17.25 -9.54 0.07
CA PHE A 196 -16.43 -10.74 -0.20
C PHE A 196 -17.26 -12.01 -0.27
N LYS A 197 -18.39 -12.07 0.44
CA LYS A 197 -19.30 -13.21 0.40
C LYS A 197 -19.94 -13.33 -0.97
N ARG A 198 -20.42 -12.23 -1.53
CA ARG A 198 -20.99 -12.20 -2.87
C ARG A 198 -19.96 -12.58 -3.96
N PHE A 199 -18.72 -12.09 -3.84
CA PHE A 199 -17.63 -12.54 -4.73
C PHE A 199 -17.35 -14.04 -4.60
N ARG A 200 -17.41 -14.60 -3.38
CA ARG A 200 -17.24 -16.03 -3.16
C ARG A 200 -18.35 -16.84 -3.82
N GLU A 201 -19.60 -16.45 -3.67
CA GLU A 201 -20.74 -17.09 -4.31
C GLU A 201 -20.60 -17.09 -5.84
N ILE A 202 -20.14 -15.98 -6.44
CA ILE A 202 -19.87 -15.88 -7.89
C ILE A 202 -18.75 -16.84 -8.29
N ALA A 203 -17.65 -16.85 -7.55
CA ALA A 203 -16.51 -17.73 -7.84
C ALA A 203 -16.91 -19.21 -7.78
N ASP A 204 -17.67 -19.63 -6.76
CA ASP A 204 -18.15 -20.99 -6.62
C ASP A 204 -19.06 -21.43 -7.77
N LYS A 205 -19.94 -20.54 -8.27
CA LYS A 205 -20.81 -20.82 -9.42
C LYS A 205 -20.05 -21.22 -10.68
N VAL A 206 -18.84 -20.69 -10.88
CA VAL A 206 -18.04 -20.95 -12.09
C VAL A 206 -16.85 -21.86 -11.83
N GLY A 207 -16.67 -22.33 -10.59
CA GLY A 207 -15.54 -23.18 -10.19
C GLY A 207 -14.20 -22.44 -10.16
N ALA A 208 -14.21 -21.11 -9.97
CA ALA A 208 -13.02 -20.27 -9.88
C ALA A 208 -12.46 -20.19 -8.46
N TYR A 209 -11.16 -19.96 -8.32
CA TYR A 209 -10.61 -19.50 -7.08
C TYR A 209 -10.98 -18.02 -6.83
N LEU A 210 -11.26 -17.66 -5.58
CA LEU A 210 -11.38 -16.25 -5.17
C LEU A 210 -10.07 -15.81 -4.51
N MET A 211 -9.45 -14.79 -5.06
CA MET A 211 -8.32 -14.06 -4.49
C MET A 211 -8.79 -12.68 -4.04
N VAL A 212 -8.44 -12.29 -2.83
CA VAL A 212 -8.63 -10.91 -2.36
C VAL A 212 -7.29 -10.22 -2.23
N ASP A 213 -7.06 -9.18 -3.02
CA ASP A 213 -5.93 -8.26 -2.84
C ASP A 213 -6.36 -7.14 -1.88
N MET A 214 -6.02 -7.31 -0.61
CA MET A 214 -6.36 -6.33 0.43
C MET A 214 -5.27 -5.29 0.68
N ALA A 215 -4.35 -5.09 -0.27
CA ALA A 215 -3.17 -4.23 -0.08
C ALA A 215 -3.51 -2.83 0.44
N HIS A 216 -4.60 -2.21 -0.02
CA HIS A 216 -5.00 -0.90 0.46
C HIS A 216 -5.70 -0.92 1.81
N PHE A 217 -6.47 -1.93 2.11
CA PHE A 217 -7.30 -1.96 3.32
C PHE A 217 -6.85 -3.00 4.38
N SER A 218 -5.70 -3.65 4.21
CA SER A 218 -5.21 -4.66 5.16
C SER A 218 -5.04 -4.13 6.60
N GLY A 219 -4.59 -2.89 6.77
CA GLY A 219 -4.53 -2.26 8.08
C GLY A 219 -5.92 -2.06 8.70
N LEU A 220 -6.92 -1.70 7.87
CA LEU A 220 -8.30 -1.57 8.32
C LEU A 220 -8.86 -2.92 8.80
N VAL A 221 -8.57 -4.01 8.08
CA VAL A 221 -8.94 -5.38 8.48
C VAL A 221 -8.24 -5.76 9.80
N ALA A 222 -6.93 -5.55 9.90
CA ALA A 222 -6.15 -5.85 11.10
C ALA A 222 -6.68 -5.10 12.34
N GLY A 223 -7.06 -3.83 12.18
CA GLY A 223 -7.65 -2.99 13.23
C GLY A 223 -9.16 -3.17 13.42
N LYS A 224 -9.79 -4.14 12.72
CA LYS A 224 -11.23 -4.45 12.79
C LYS A 224 -12.16 -3.31 12.32
N GLY A 225 -11.66 -2.45 11.45
CA GLY A 225 -12.42 -1.37 10.80
C GLY A 225 -12.95 -1.72 9.40
N TYR A 226 -12.74 -2.95 8.92
CA TYR A 226 -13.20 -3.43 7.61
C TYR A 226 -13.43 -4.94 7.66
N PRO A 227 -14.34 -5.52 6.84
CA PRO A 227 -14.61 -6.95 6.82
C PRO A 227 -13.35 -7.78 6.56
N ASN A 228 -13.24 -8.94 7.20
CA ASN A 228 -12.10 -9.84 7.03
C ASN A 228 -12.28 -10.74 5.80
N PRO A 229 -11.48 -10.59 4.74
CA PRO A 229 -11.61 -11.41 3.54
C PRO A 229 -11.22 -12.89 3.75
N CYS A 230 -10.42 -13.20 4.78
CA CYS A 230 -9.99 -14.58 5.06
C CYS A 230 -11.16 -15.53 5.37
N GLU A 231 -12.32 -15.01 5.73
CA GLU A 231 -13.53 -15.78 5.97
C GLU A 231 -14.13 -16.35 4.67
N HIS A 232 -13.89 -15.71 3.55
CA HIS A 232 -14.53 -16.02 2.26
C HIS A 232 -13.55 -16.42 1.17
N ALA A 233 -12.36 -15.84 1.14
CA ALA A 233 -11.40 -16.03 0.06
C ALA A 233 -10.68 -17.39 0.12
N HIS A 234 -10.30 -17.90 -1.03
CA HIS A 234 -9.37 -19.03 -1.12
C HIS A 234 -7.94 -18.58 -0.79
N VAL A 235 -7.59 -17.37 -1.20
CA VAL A 235 -6.30 -16.74 -0.92
C VAL A 235 -6.47 -15.23 -0.75
N VAL A 236 -5.70 -14.67 0.19
CA VAL A 236 -5.63 -13.22 0.41
C VAL A 236 -4.20 -12.78 0.26
N THR A 237 -3.98 -11.74 -0.53
CA THR A 237 -2.66 -11.08 -0.68
C THR A 237 -2.71 -9.67 -0.14
N SER A 238 -1.56 -9.14 0.24
CA SER A 238 -1.45 -7.76 0.66
C SER A 238 -0.03 -7.22 0.50
N THR A 239 0.07 -5.90 0.51
CA THR A 239 1.28 -5.18 0.93
C THR A 239 1.27 -4.99 2.44
N THR A 240 2.42 -4.65 3.01
CA THR A 240 2.58 -4.48 4.46
C THR A 240 2.80 -3.04 4.92
N HIS A 241 3.01 -2.12 3.98
CA HIS A 241 3.52 -0.76 4.23
C HIS A 241 2.51 0.38 4.06
N LYS A 242 1.24 0.08 3.69
CA LYS A 242 0.20 1.10 3.50
C LYS A 242 -0.50 1.41 4.84
N VAL A 243 -1.82 1.28 4.93
CA VAL A 243 -2.53 1.45 6.21
C VAL A 243 -2.02 0.50 7.29
N PHE A 244 -1.48 -0.64 6.91
CA PHE A 244 -0.89 -1.63 7.83
C PHE A 244 0.40 -1.15 8.51
N ARG A 245 1.01 -0.07 8.04
CA ARG A 245 2.08 0.68 8.69
C ARG A 245 3.28 -0.17 9.14
N SER A 246 3.75 -1.05 8.26
CA SER A 246 4.90 -1.94 8.51
C SER A 246 5.98 -1.79 7.44
N ALA A 247 7.08 -2.52 7.53
CA ALA A 247 8.12 -2.54 6.49
C ALA A 247 7.53 -2.88 5.13
N ARG A 248 8.12 -2.34 4.06
CA ARG A 248 7.67 -2.60 2.68
C ARG A 248 7.84 -4.05 2.31
N GLY A 249 6.80 -4.65 1.76
CA GLY A 249 6.81 -6.03 1.29
C GLY A 249 5.41 -6.53 0.97
N GLY A 250 5.29 -7.84 0.73
CA GLY A 250 4.03 -8.55 0.49
C GLY A 250 3.81 -9.70 1.47
N ILE A 251 2.59 -10.19 1.52
CA ILE A 251 2.17 -11.38 2.28
C ILE A 251 1.13 -12.16 1.48
N ILE A 252 1.04 -13.48 1.77
CA ILE A 252 0.00 -14.38 1.26
C ILE A 252 -0.61 -15.10 2.45
N LEU A 253 -1.95 -15.12 2.53
CA LEU A 253 -2.72 -15.75 3.60
C LEU A 253 -3.72 -16.74 2.99
N THR A 254 -3.97 -17.85 3.68
CA THR A 254 -5.01 -18.80 3.30
C THR A 254 -5.45 -19.66 4.48
N ASN A 255 -6.66 -20.22 4.38
CA ASN A 255 -7.17 -21.21 5.33
C ASN A 255 -7.05 -22.66 4.83
N TYR A 256 -6.53 -22.86 3.61
CA TYR A 256 -6.44 -24.14 2.93
C TYR A 256 -4.98 -24.65 2.92
N GLU A 257 -4.74 -25.82 3.51
CA GLU A 257 -3.39 -26.36 3.67
C GLU A 257 -2.73 -26.72 2.32
N ASP A 258 -3.49 -27.27 1.40
CA ASP A 258 -3.01 -27.61 0.06
C ASP A 258 -2.60 -26.38 -0.73
N LEU A 259 -3.37 -25.29 -0.62
CA LEU A 259 -3.03 -24.01 -1.23
C LEU A 259 -1.82 -23.36 -0.57
N ALA A 260 -1.69 -23.45 0.76
CA ALA A 260 -0.52 -22.93 1.48
C ALA A 260 0.77 -23.57 0.97
N LYS A 261 0.75 -24.91 0.75
CA LYS A 261 1.91 -25.65 0.17
C LYS A 261 2.23 -25.16 -1.25
N LYS A 262 1.21 -24.97 -2.10
CA LYS A 262 1.39 -24.45 -3.46
C LYS A 262 1.97 -23.03 -3.45
N PHE A 263 1.43 -22.13 -2.61
CA PHE A 263 1.92 -20.76 -2.52
C PHE A 263 3.36 -20.70 -1.99
N ASN A 264 3.70 -21.51 -0.99
CA ASN A 264 5.07 -21.59 -0.51
C ASN A 264 6.04 -22.04 -1.62
N THR A 265 5.69 -23.06 -2.38
CA THR A 265 6.47 -23.51 -3.51
C THR A 265 6.55 -22.45 -4.62
N ALA A 266 5.46 -21.73 -4.87
CA ALA A 266 5.42 -20.67 -5.87
C ALA A 266 6.25 -19.44 -5.46
N VAL A 267 6.30 -19.11 -4.17
CA VAL A 267 7.18 -18.06 -3.66
C VAL A 267 8.63 -18.53 -3.75
N PHE A 268 8.97 -19.64 -3.13
CA PHE A 268 10.31 -20.20 -3.17
C PHE A 268 10.24 -21.72 -3.41
N PRO A 269 10.94 -22.24 -4.43
CA PRO A 269 11.86 -21.56 -5.36
C PRO A 269 11.20 -21.00 -6.63
N GLY A 270 9.86 -20.98 -6.73
CA GLY A 270 9.16 -20.74 -8.00
C GLY A 270 9.36 -19.33 -8.57
N TYR A 271 9.35 -18.29 -7.72
CA TYR A 271 9.35 -16.89 -8.16
C TYR A 271 10.44 -16.04 -7.51
N GLN A 272 10.89 -16.39 -6.32
CA GLN A 272 11.95 -15.70 -5.56
C GLN A 272 13.04 -16.68 -5.17
N GLY A 273 14.26 -16.14 -4.89
CA GLY A 273 15.36 -16.83 -4.24
C GLY A 273 15.44 -16.48 -2.76
N GLY A 274 16.60 -16.00 -2.29
CA GLY A 274 16.83 -15.64 -0.89
C GLY A 274 15.86 -14.59 -0.36
N PRO A 275 15.18 -14.86 0.76
CA PRO A 275 14.28 -13.92 1.39
C PRO A 275 15.06 -12.74 2.02
N LEU A 276 14.44 -11.59 2.09
CA LEU A 276 15.01 -10.37 2.71
C LEU A 276 14.76 -10.43 4.23
N MET A 277 15.67 -11.06 4.98
CA MET A 277 15.43 -11.33 6.41
C MET A 277 15.33 -10.08 7.27
N HIS A 278 16.07 -9.01 6.95
CA HIS A 278 15.93 -7.70 7.59
C HIS A 278 14.56 -7.06 7.34
N VAL A 279 14.00 -7.23 6.16
CA VAL A 279 12.63 -6.76 5.84
C VAL A 279 11.58 -7.60 6.56
N ILE A 280 11.77 -8.94 6.63
CA ILE A 280 10.85 -9.82 7.38
C ILE A 280 10.87 -9.47 8.88
N ALA A 281 12.03 -9.13 9.45
CA ALA A 281 12.13 -8.63 10.81
C ALA A 281 11.37 -7.30 10.98
N GLY A 282 11.52 -6.36 10.05
CA GLY A 282 10.75 -5.12 10.04
C GLY A 282 9.24 -5.36 9.92
N LYS A 283 8.81 -6.32 9.08
CA LYS A 283 7.41 -6.76 9.02
C LYS A 283 6.97 -7.31 10.37
N ALA A 284 7.76 -8.18 10.99
CA ALA A 284 7.43 -8.74 12.30
C ALA A 284 7.25 -7.65 13.37
N ALA A 285 8.10 -6.62 13.39
CA ALA A 285 7.96 -5.49 14.30
C ALA A 285 6.63 -4.75 14.08
N GLY A 286 6.33 -4.35 12.84
CA GLY A 286 5.07 -3.67 12.52
C GLY A 286 3.82 -4.52 12.78
N PHE A 287 3.90 -5.84 12.59
CA PHE A 287 2.78 -6.75 12.91
C PHE A 287 2.52 -6.85 14.43
N LEU A 288 3.58 -6.76 15.25
CA LEU A 288 3.41 -6.66 16.71
C LEU A 288 2.70 -5.36 17.09
N GLU A 289 3.08 -4.24 16.47
CA GLU A 289 2.40 -2.96 16.70
C GLU A 289 0.92 -3.04 16.33
N ALA A 290 0.60 -3.70 15.21
CA ALA A 290 -0.78 -3.89 14.77
C ALA A 290 -1.62 -4.82 15.68
N LEU A 291 -0.98 -5.67 16.48
CA LEU A 291 -1.65 -6.49 17.50
C LEU A 291 -1.98 -5.73 18.78
N ARG A 292 -1.40 -4.55 19.01
CA ARG A 292 -1.67 -3.74 20.19
C ARG A 292 -3.07 -3.13 20.15
N PRO A 293 -3.69 -2.91 21.30
CA PRO A 293 -5.04 -2.31 21.37
C PRO A 293 -5.13 -0.93 20.72
N ASP A 294 -4.08 -0.11 20.86
CA ASP A 294 -3.98 1.24 20.30
C ASP A 294 -4.03 1.28 18.76
N PHE A 295 -3.68 0.19 18.09
CA PHE A 295 -3.82 0.10 16.64
C PHE A 295 -5.29 0.14 16.18
N LYS A 296 -6.23 -0.41 16.98
CA LYS A 296 -7.67 -0.28 16.69
C LYS A 296 -8.13 1.16 16.77
N ASP A 297 -7.63 1.91 17.75
CA ASP A 297 -7.97 3.33 17.90
C ASP A 297 -7.36 4.17 16.78
N TYR A 298 -6.13 3.84 16.35
CA TYR A 298 -5.54 4.41 15.13
C TYR A 298 -6.44 4.17 13.90
N ILE A 299 -6.94 2.96 13.68
CA ILE A 299 -7.82 2.66 12.54
C ILE A 299 -9.15 3.41 12.64
N LYS A 300 -9.77 3.51 13.81
CA LYS A 300 -10.96 4.35 14.01
C LYS A 300 -10.68 5.81 13.63
N SER A 301 -9.53 6.35 14.05
CA SER A 301 -9.12 7.71 13.73
C SER A 301 -8.89 7.89 12.22
N VAL A 302 -8.25 6.92 11.54
CA VAL A 302 -8.06 6.94 10.08
C VAL A 302 -9.39 7.05 9.34
N LEU A 303 -10.38 6.24 9.74
CA LEU A 303 -11.71 6.24 9.11
C LEU A 303 -12.49 7.54 9.41
N ALA A 304 -12.45 8.02 10.65
CA ALA A 304 -13.09 9.27 11.04
C ALA A 304 -12.47 10.47 10.30
N ASN A 305 -11.15 10.50 10.18
CA ASN A 305 -10.41 11.52 9.45
C ASN A 305 -10.71 11.47 7.94
N ALA A 306 -10.87 10.29 7.36
CA ALA A 306 -11.29 10.18 5.97
C ALA A 306 -12.70 10.72 5.74
N LYS A 307 -13.60 10.45 6.67
CA LYS A 307 -14.97 10.96 6.60
C LYS A 307 -15.03 12.48 6.68
N ILE A 308 -14.36 13.09 7.67
CA ILE A 308 -14.37 14.56 7.81
C ILE A 308 -13.71 15.25 6.61
N LEU A 309 -12.56 14.73 6.11
CA LEU A 309 -11.94 15.27 4.90
C LEU A 309 -12.88 15.21 3.70
N SER A 310 -13.55 14.07 3.49
CA SER A 310 -14.54 13.89 2.42
C SER A 310 -15.71 14.87 2.54
N GLU A 311 -16.25 15.06 3.74
CA GLU A 311 -17.36 15.99 4.01
C GLU A 311 -16.92 17.45 3.80
N THR A 312 -15.74 17.84 4.27
CA THR A 312 -15.19 19.18 4.08
C THR A 312 -15.04 19.51 2.59
N LEU A 313 -14.47 18.59 1.81
CA LEU A 313 -14.33 18.77 0.37
C LEU A 313 -15.70 18.89 -0.33
N LYS A 314 -16.66 18.04 0.01
CA LYS A 314 -18.03 18.10 -0.54
C LYS A 314 -18.70 19.43 -0.25
N ASN A 315 -18.60 19.90 0.99
CA ASN A 315 -19.17 21.19 1.42
C ASN A 315 -18.53 22.39 0.68
N ASN A 316 -17.32 22.20 0.16
CA ASN A 316 -16.61 23.19 -0.65
C ASN A 316 -16.80 23.02 -2.17
N GLY A 317 -17.70 22.14 -2.60
CA GLY A 317 -18.10 21.99 -4.01
C GLY A 317 -17.39 20.88 -4.77
N PHE A 318 -16.53 20.06 -4.12
CA PHE A 318 -15.93 18.90 -4.78
C PHE A 318 -16.92 17.74 -4.91
N LYS A 319 -16.79 16.99 -5.99
CA LYS A 319 -17.46 15.71 -6.12
C LYS A 319 -16.52 14.62 -5.59
N ILE A 320 -16.96 13.88 -4.56
CA ILE A 320 -16.29 12.65 -4.11
C ILE A 320 -16.92 11.48 -4.85
N TYR A 321 -16.09 10.71 -5.56
CA TYR A 321 -16.55 9.55 -6.31
C TYR A 321 -17.19 8.52 -5.38
N SER A 322 -18.26 7.86 -5.80
CA SER A 322 -19.15 7.01 -4.98
C SER A 322 -19.82 7.71 -3.79
N GLY A 323 -19.89 9.06 -3.80
CA GLY A 323 -20.57 9.86 -2.78
C GLY A 323 -19.87 9.98 -1.42
N GLY A 324 -18.71 9.32 -1.24
CA GLY A 324 -17.95 9.36 0.03
C GLY A 324 -16.96 8.21 0.16
N THR A 325 -16.58 7.89 1.41
CA THR A 325 -15.64 6.80 1.68
C THR A 325 -15.99 5.99 2.93
N ASP A 326 -15.77 4.68 2.86
CA ASP A 326 -15.82 3.72 3.96
C ASP A 326 -14.41 3.25 4.35
N THR A 327 -13.36 3.82 3.73
CA THR A 327 -11.97 3.42 3.89
C THR A 327 -11.08 4.62 4.25
N HIS A 328 -9.77 4.44 4.21
CA HIS A 328 -8.78 5.50 4.42
C HIS A 328 -8.58 6.43 3.21
N LEU A 329 -9.12 6.07 2.05
CA LEU A 329 -8.89 6.79 0.80
C LEU A 329 -10.20 7.29 0.17
N MET A 330 -10.05 8.29 -0.69
CA MET A 330 -11.13 8.79 -1.54
C MET A 330 -10.60 9.22 -2.90
N LEU A 331 -11.46 9.15 -3.93
CA LEU A 331 -11.25 9.78 -5.22
C LEU A 331 -12.01 11.10 -5.28
N VAL A 332 -11.30 12.16 -5.63
CA VAL A 332 -11.84 13.51 -5.78
C VAL A 332 -11.90 13.87 -7.25
N ASP A 333 -13.10 14.13 -7.75
CA ASP A 333 -13.36 14.61 -9.11
C ASP A 333 -13.19 16.13 -9.16
N LEU A 334 -12.27 16.62 -9.99
CA LEU A 334 -11.89 18.01 -10.13
C LEU A 334 -12.64 18.73 -11.28
N ARG A 335 -13.46 18.03 -12.04
CA ARG A 335 -14.23 18.60 -13.16
C ARG A 335 -15.16 19.75 -12.72
N PRO A 336 -15.76 19.74 -11.51
CA PRO A 336 -16.55 20.90 -11.04
C PRO A 336 -15.76 22.22 -11.00
N PHE A 337 -14.43 22.15 -10.87
CA PHE A 337 -13.53 23.30 -10.86
C PHE A 337 -12.84 23.55 -12.20
N ASN A 338 -13.08 22.71 -13.21
CA ASN A 338 -12.38 22.74 -14.50
C ASN A 338 -10.85 22.61 -14.37
N VAL A 339 -10.38 21.87 -13.35
CA VAL A 339 -8.95 21.65 -13.07
C VAL A 339 -8.57 20.22 -13.43
N LYS A 340 -7.39 20.02 -14.03
CA LYS A 340 -6.87 18.68 -14.35
C LYS A 340 -6.14 18.08 -13.16
N GLY A 341 -6.15 16.73 -13.06
CA GLY A 341 -5.55 16.02 -11.95
C GLY A 341 -4.04 16.22 -11.83
N ASN A 342 -3.30 16.24 -12.96
CA ASN A 342 -1.86 16.51 -12.95
C ASN A 342 -1.54 17.91 -12.43
N THR A 343 -2.25 18.94 -12.90
CA THR A 343 -2.07 20.34 -12.48
C THR A 343 -2.39 20.51 -10.98
N ALA A 344 -3.50 19.93 -10.52
CA ALA A 344 -3.86 19.97 -9.11
C ALA A 344 -2.81 19.27 -8.23
N ALA A 345 -2.35 18.08 -8.62
CA ALA A 345 -1.36 17.33 -7.85
C ALA A 345 -0.02 18.06 -7.77
N GLU A 346 0.40 18.73 -8.85
CA GLU A 346 1.61 19.54 -8.87
C GLU A 346 1.51 20.78 -7.99
N SER A 347 0.43 21.55 -8.11
CA SER A 347 0.19 22.74 -7.30
C SER A 347 0.04 22.42 -5.81
N LEU A 348 -0.66 21.34 -5.46
CA LEU A 348 -0.72 20.85 -4.08
C LEU A 348 0.67 20.45 -3.56
N SER A 349 1.50 19.80 -4.38
CA SER A 349 2.89 19.46 -4.02
C SER A 349 3.73 20.71 -3.76
N ASN A 350 3.59 21.76 -4.57
CA ASN A 350 4.23 23.05 -4.36
C ASN A 350 3.79 23.72 -3.06
N ALA A 351 2.55 23.44 -2.61
CA ALA A 351 2.00 23.88 -1.35
C ALA A 351 2.28 22.93 -0.16
N ASN A 352 3.23 21.98 -0.31
CA ASN A 352 3.58 20.96 0.68
C ASN A 352 2.43 20.00 1.05
N ILE A 353 1.46 19.80 0.17
CA ILE A 353 0.41 18.78 0.30
C ILE A 353 0.64 17.71 -0.77
N THR A 354 1.15 16.55 -0.36
CA THR A 354 1.54 15.48 -1.28
C THR A 354 0.39 14.53 -1.56
N CYS A 355 -0.06 14.46 -2.82
CA CYS A 355 -1.07 13.52 -3.28
C CYS A 355 -0.72 13.01 -4.68
N ASN A 356 -1.52 12.12 -5.26
CA ASN A 356 -1.32 11.70 -6.64
C ASN A 356 -2.52 12.03 -7.54
N LYS A 357 -2.22 12.43 -8.80
CA LYS A 357 -3.24 12.41 -9.85
C LYS A 357 -3.81 11.01 -10.00
N ASN A 358 -5.09 10.88 -10.26
CA ASN A 358 -5.77 9.60 -10.44
C ASN A 358 -6.92 9.74 -11.44
N GLY A 359 -6.99 8.81 -12.40
CA GLY A 359 -8.17 8.70 -13.25
C GLY A 359 -9.39 8.38 -12.38
N ILE A 360 -10.51 8.99 -12.72
CA ILE A 360 -11.81 8.59 -12.17
C ILE A 360 -12.43 7.53 -13.09
N PRO A 361 -13.31 6.65 -12.61
CA PRO A 361 -14.02 5.74 -13.52
C PRO A 361 -14.70 6.49 -14.65
N PHE A 362 -14.61 5.93 -15.88
CA PHE A 362 -15.09 6.57 -17.12
C PHE A 362 -14.44 7.94 -17.41
N ASP A 363 -13.21 8.14 -16.98
CA ASP A 363 -12.46 9.37 -17.25
C ASP A 363 -12.25 9.57 -18.75
N SER A 364 -12.53 10.78 -19.24
CA SER A 364 -12.28 11.17 -20.63
C SER A 364 -10.84 11.61 -20.87
N GLU A 365 -10.08 11.88 -19.79
CA GLU A 365 -8.69 12.34 -19.89
C GLU A 365 -7.72 11.19 -20.05
N LYS A 366 -6.54 11.50 -20.64
CA LYS A 366 -5.45 10.54 -20.76
C LYS A 366 -4.87 10.19 -19.36
N PRO A 367 -4.31 8.99 -19.16
CA PRO A 367 -3.76 8.56 -17.86
C PRO A 367 -2.69 9.49 -17.25
N MET A 368 -1.98 10.25 -18.07
CA MET A 368 -0.96 11.20 -17.59
C MET A 368 -1.54 12.55 -17.15
N ILE A 369 -2.80 12.84 -17.50
CA ILE A 369 -3.51 14.09 -17.18
C ILE A 369 -4.47 13.84 -16.03
N THR A 370 -5.47 12.98 -16.23
CA THR A 370 -6.57 12.60 -15.34
C THR A 370 -7.53 13.76 -15.00
N SER A 371 -8.74 13.42 -14.57
CA SER A 371 -9.75 14.38 -14.09
C SER A 371 -9.83 14.43 -12.57
N GLY A 372 -9.03 13.65 -11.86
CA GLY A 372 -9.11 13.57 -10.41
C GLY A 372 -7.76 13.41 -9.70
N ILE A 373 -7.85 13.46 -8.39
CA ILE A 373 -6.77 13.13 -7.46
C ILE A 373 -7.25 12.07 -6.47
N ARG A 374 -6.32 11.27 -5.94
CA ARG A 374 -6.58 10.33 -4.86
C ARG A 374 -5.94 10.83 -3.58
N LEU A 375 -6.71 10.83 -2.49
CA LEU A 375 -6.28 11.25 -1.16
C LEU A 375 -6.40 10.08 -0.18
N GLY A 376 -5.47 9.98 0.76
CA GLY A 376 -5.49 9.01 1.86
C GLY A 376 -5.13 9.68 3.19
N THR A 377 -5.69 9.20 4.28
CA THR A 377 -5.58 9.84 5.59
C THR A 377 -4.63 9.15 6.56
N GLN A 378 -4.14 7.96 6.23
CA GLN A 378 -3.41 7.10 7.16
C GLN A 378 -2.05 7.68 7.62
N ALA A 379 -1.28 8.31 6.72
CA ALA A 379 0.04 8.85 7.07
C ALA A 379 -0.05 10.07 7.98
N ALA A 380 -0.93 11.03 7.66
CA ALA A 380 -1.16 12.20 8.50
C ALA A 380 -1.83 11.82 9.83
N THR A 381 -2.69 10.79 9.88
CA THR A 381 -3.21 10.23 11.14
C THR A 381 -2.08 9.61 11.96
N THR A 382 -1.13 8.90 11.35
CA THR A 382 0.05 8.35 12.05
C THR A 382 0.90 9.45 12.67
N ARG A 383 1.02 10.62 12.02
CA ARG A 383 1.77 11.74 12.59
C ARG A 383 1.02 12.46 13.73
N GLY A 384 -0.28 12.17 13.94
CA GLY A 384 -1.09 12.67 15.03
C GLY A 384 -2.24 13.61 14.64
N PHE A 385 -2.52 13.79 13.35
CA PHE A 385 -3.66 14.61 12.90
C PHE A 385 -4.98 13.97 13.32
N GLY A 386 -5.87 14.81 13.85
CA GLY A 386 -7.26 14.49 14.19
C GLY A 386 -8.25 15.18 13.28
N LEU A 387 -9.52 15.21 13.70
CA LEU A 387 -10.62 15.75 12.90
C LEU A 387 -10.42 17.21 12.49
N LYS A 388 -9.95 18.05 13.43
CA LYS A 388 -9.72 19.48 13.17
C LYS A 388 -8.63 19.72 12.14
N GLU A 389 -7.55 18.96 12.24
CA GLU A 389 -6.45 19.04 11.28
C GLU A 389 -6.89 18.59 9.90
N PHE A 390 -7.72 17.53 9.79
CA PHE A 390 -8.25 17.09 8.49
C PHE A 390 -9.32 18.02 7.91
N GLU A 391 -10.12 18.69 8.73
CA GLU A 391 -10.97 19.78 8.27
C GLU A 391 -10.12 20.90 7.67
N LYS A 392 -9.08 21.35 8.39
CA LYS A 392 -8.11 22.33 7.89
C LYS A 392 -7.42 21.88 6.59
N VAL A 393 -7.01 20.61 6.50
CA VAL A 393 -6.45 20.04 5.25
C VAL A 393 -7.43 20.17 4.09
N GLY A 394 -8.70 19.86 4.30
CA GLY A 394 -9.75 20.03 3.29
C GLY A 394 -9.90 21.49 2.83
N GLU A 395 -9.82 22.46 3.75
CA GLU A 395 -9.84 23.89 3.43
C GLU A 395 -8.60 24.31 2.61
N LEU A 396 -7.40 23.84 3.00
CA LEU A 396 -6.15 24.12 2.29
C LEU A 396 -6.15 23.57 0.86
N ILE A 397 -6.62 22.32 0.68
CA ILE A 397 -6.81 21.73 -0.66
C ILE A 397 -7.78 22.59 -1.47
N THR A 398 -8.88 23.01 -0.86
CA THR A 398 -9.89 23.85 -1.51
C THR A 398 -9.30 25.18 -1.96
N LYS A 399 -8.49 25.82 -1.12
CA LYS A 399 -7.83 27.10 -1.43
C LYS A 399 -6.93 26.98 -2.66
N VAL A 400 -6.10 25.91 -2.72
CA VAL A 400 -5.21 25.66 -3.87
C VAL A 400 -6.00 25.38 -5.14
N VAL A 401 -7.02 24.52 -5.09
CA VAL A 401 -7.80 24.13 -6.29
C VAL A 401 -8.66 25.27 -6.81
N LYS A 402 -9.26 26.08 -5.92
CA LYS A 402 -10.00 27.28 -6.34
C LYS A 402 -9.09 28.31 -6.99
N GLY A 403 -7.88 28.53 -6.43
CA GLY A 403 -6.89 29.41 -7.05
C GLY A 403 -6.52 28.98 -8.48
N LEU A 404 -6.30 27.68 -8.71
CA LEU A 404 -6.10 27.12 -10.05
C LEU A 404 -7.29 27.32 -10.99
N SER A 405 -8.52 27.21 -10.45
CA SER A 405 -9.74 27.44 -11.23
C SER A 405 -9.90 28.90 -11.66
N GLU A 406 -9.49 29.83 -10.80
CA GLU A 406 -9.58 31.28 -11.03
C GLU A 406 -8.43 31.80 -11.90
N ASN A 407 -7.21 31.28 -11.69
CA ASN A 407 -6.01 31.64 -12.47
C ASN A 407 -5.19 30.39 -12.82
N PRO A 408 -5.53 29.70 -13.93
CA PRO A 408 -4.84 28.47 -14.34
C PRO A 408 -3.36 28.64 -14.68
N GLU A 409 -2.93 29.86 -15.03
CA GLU A 409 -1.56 30.13 -15.49
C GLU A 409 -0.58 30.39 -14.35
N ASP A 410 -1.06 30.88 -13.20
CA ASP A 410 -0.20 31.20 -12.06
C ASP A 410 -0.93 31.10 -10.72
N ASN A 411 -0.60 30.08 -9.93
CA ASN A 411 -1.11 29.86 -8.58
C ASN A 411 -0.05 30.07 -7.49
N SER A 412 1.15 30.56 -7.86
CA SER A 412 2.34 30.61 -7.01
C SER A 412 2.13 31.32 -5.67
N LYS A 413 1.36 32.40 -5.67
CA LYS A 413 1.03 33.15 -4.44
C LYS A 413 0.22 32.33 -3.45
N ILE A 414 -0.82 31.63 -3.94
CA ILE A 414 -1.65 30.76 -3.10
C ILE A 414 -0.85 29.54 -2.63
N GLU A 415 -0.02 28.96 -3.49
CA GLU A 415 0.87 27.87 -3.13
C GLU A 415 1.83 28.26 -2.00
N GLU A 416 2.40 29.45 -2.03
CA GLU A 416 3.28 29.97 -0.98
C GLU A 416 2.52 30.21 0.34
N GLU A 417 1.34 30.83 0.28
CA GLU A 417 0.51 31.05 1.45
C GLU A 417 0.13 29.71 2.11
N VAL A 418 -0.34 28.75 1.33
CA VAL A 418 -0.74 27.43 1.84
C VAL A 418 0.47 26.65 2.35
N ARG A 419 1.62 26.71 1.69
CA ARG A 419 2.87 26.10 2.15
C ARG A 419 3.26 26.58 3.53
N ASN A 420 3.16 27.88 3.79
CA ASN A 420 3.47 28.43 5.11
C ASN A 420 2.48 27.91 6.17
N GLU A 421 1.18 27.85 5.86
CA GLU A 421 0.18 27.25 6.76
C GLU A 421 0.42 25.76 7.02
N VAL A 422 0.86 25.01 6.00
CA VAL A 422 1.22 23.58 6.14
C VAL A 422 2.45 23.40 7.03
N ILE A 423 3.49 24.22 6.86
CA ILE A 423 4.71 24.17 7.69
C ILE A 423 4.36 24.47 9.15
N ASP A 424 3.55 25.49 9.40
CA ASP A 424 3.09 25.83 10.76
C ASP A 424 2.30 24.65 11.36
N LEU A 425 1.31 24.12 10.63
CA LEU A 425 0.50 22.99 11.09
C LEU A 425 1.37 21.76 11.39
N THR A 426 2.27 21.38 10.48
CA THR A 426 3.10 20.19 10.63
C THR A 426 4.14 20.32 11.74
N SER A 427 4.58 21.53 12.07
CA SER A 427 5.52 21.80 13.18
C SER A 427 4.95 21.39 14.55
N ASN A 428 3.63 21.40 14.71
CA ASN A 428 2.95 20.97 15.93
C ASN A 428 2.86 19.44 16.06
N PHE A 429 3.15 18.70 14.99
CA PHE A 429 3.09 17.24 14.91
C PHE A 429 4.42 16.65 14.37
N PRO A 430 5.55 16.90 15.02
CA PRO A 430 6.86 16.50 14.50
C PRO A 430 7.06 14.98 14.56
N ILE A 431 7.58 14.43 13.45
CA ILE A 431 7.96 13.01 13.33
C ILE A 431 9.48 12.88 13.41
N TYR A 432 9.97 11.74 13.89
CA TYR A 432 11.40 11.38 13.89
C TYR A 432 12.34 12.45 14.48
N LYS A 433 11.97 13.07 15.60
CA LYS A 433 12.75 14.15 16.25
C LYS A 433 14.22 13.80 16.51
N ASN A 434 14.53 12.52 16.69
CA ASN A 434 15.85 12.04 17.07
C ASN A 434 16.62 11.36 15.93
N LEU A 435 16.03 11.24 14.74
CA LEU A 435 16.76 10.78 13.55
C LEU A 435 17.62 11.95 13.02
N LYS A 436 18.92 11.64 12.84
CA LYS A 436 19.91 12.58 12.32
C LYS A 436 20.26 12.23 10.88
#